data_c7172aeb8678f9cbdde6010bef4a4782
#
_entry.id   c7172aeb8678f9cbdde6010bef4a4782
#
_cell.length_a   1.000
_cell.length_b   1.000
_cell.length_c   1.000
_cell.angle_alpha   90.00
_cell.angle_beta   90.00
_cell.angle_gamma   90.00
#
_symmetry.space_group_name_H-M   'P 1'
#
loop_
_entity.id
_entity.type
_entity.pdbx_description
1 polymer ?
#
loop_
_entity_poly.entity_id
_entity_poly.type
_entity_poly.pdbx_seq_one_letter_code
_entity_poly.pdbx_strand_id
1 'polypeptide(L)'
;MKLMPIGVVVVVLAIFGLVWLNTDISQKQQQQNTAVMSKHVVELSDSNPTFDHWGKNFPQYLDMYLTVEKDTPRYTEFGGNYAYSKLIRYPQLTLLWAGYPFSIDANEERGHFWIQVDQMDTARNNKDFLNAHGFAKFGGQPTACMNCHSGWSPYLYKVVSKGDWVAFNSAKYWTMIKQVPAVEGIEPNSEQHSGPHGGKRMGVTCADCHNPSDMGLRLTRQAAINALVQRGYKPSAEYGIDAPVAEMRTLVCSQCHVEYYFRPTGTKVKTIGESIANDPTKKWWDGTQKTYDEFDSWRDGNEPTEIEVAGIELVFPWTEWKKGQPFRIEMFDDYYDKVRDIFPSDWVHKETKAPMLKIQHPESELFSGGVHAAITMGAGDVVKIGENLLRK
;
A
#
# COMPACT_ATOMS: atom_id res chain seq x y z
N MET A 1 41.73 27.40 -40.17
CA MET A 1 40.62 26.53 -39.77
C MET A 1 41.21 25.16 -39.42
N LYS A 2 41.24 24.78 -38.13
CA LYS A 2 41.66 23.43 -37.71
C LYS A 2 40.53 22.45 -38.03
N LEU A 3 40.79 21.48 -38.91
CA LEU A 3 39.84 20.41 -39.18
C LEU A 3 39.57 19.63 -37.89
N MET A 4 38.29 19.54 -37.49
CA MET A 4 37.90 18.63 -36.42
C MET A 4 38.32 17.21 -36.77
N PRO A 5 38.94 16.45 -35.84
CA PRO A 5 39.31 15.09 -36.12
C PRO A 5 38.08 14.24 -36.46
N ILE A 6 38.16 13.43 -37.49
CA ILE A 6 37.05 12.58 -38.00
C ILE A 6 36.34 11.81 -36.87
N GLY A 7 37.09 11.35 -35.86
CA GLY A 7 36.53 10.66 -34.70
C GLY A 7 35.51 11.49 -33.88
N VAL A 8 35.75 12.81 -33.76
CA VAL A 8 34.81 13.70 -33.06
C VAL A 8 33.50 13.87 -33.84
N VAL A 9 33.59 13.96 -35.16
CA VAL A 9 32.39 14.04 -36.02
C VAL A 9 31.56 12.77 -35.93
N VAL A 10 32.19 11.59 -35.95
CA VAL A 10 31.50 10.30 -35.83
C VAL A 10 30.80 10.18 -34.47
N VAL A 11 31.44 10.57 -33.36
CA VAL A 11 30.86 10.55 -32.04
C VAL A 11 29.65 11.50 -31.93
N VAL A 12 29.78 12.71 -32.48
CA VAL A 12 28.68 13.70 -32.49
C VAL A 12 27.49 13.16 -33.30
N LEU A 13 27.71 12.59 -34.47
CA LEU A 13 26.65 11.99 -35.29
C LEU A 13 26.00 10.79 -34.60
N ALA A 14 26.74 9.97 -33.87
CA ALA A 14 26.21 8.85 -33.09
C ALA A 14 25.33 9.35 -31.95
N ILE A 15 25.75 10.39 -31.22
CA ILE A 15 24.95 11.01 -30.15
C ILE A 15 23.66 11.59 -30.72
N PHE A 16 23.73 12.33 -31.83
CA PHE A 16 22.53 12.85 -32.48
C PHE A 16 21.58 11.74 -32.93
N GLY A 17 22.10 10.67 -33.49
CA GLY A 17 21.32 9.48 -33.87
C GLY A 17 20.63 8.83 -32.70
N LEU A 18 21.31 8.68 -31.56
CA LEU A 18 20.71 8.11 -30.33
C LEU A 18 19.63 9.02 -29.72
N VAL A 19 19.88 10.33 -29.71
CA VAL A 19 18.88 11.30 -29.21
C VAL A 19 17.66 11.29 -30.12
N TRP A 20 17.85 11.31 -31.44
CA TRP A 20 16.76 11.24 -32.40
C TRP A 20 15.95 9.95 -32.25
N LEU A 21 16.62 8.80 -32.16
CA LEU A 21 16.00 7.49 -31.99
C LEU A 21 15.17 7.44 -30.69
N ASN A 22 15.73 7.94 -29.60
CA ASN A 22 15.02 7.99 -28.32
C ASN A 22 13.79 8.90 -28.39
N THR A 23 13.89 10.04 -29.08
CA THR A 23 12.77 10.95 -29.27
C THR A 23 11.68 10.33 -30.17
N ASP A 24 12.06 9.65 -31.24
CA ASP A 24 11.12 8.96 -32.15
C ASP A 24 10.39 7.81 -31.44
N ILE A 25 11.10 7.01 -30.64
CA ILE A 25 10.50 5.95 -29.84
C ILE A 25 9.50 6.53 -28.83
N SER A 26 9.87 7.60 -28.13
CA SER A 26 8.99 8.26 -27.14
C SER A 26 7.73 8.83 -27.80
N GLN A 27 7.87 9.48 -28.95
CA GLN A 27 6.73 10.01 -29.72
C GLN A 27 5.80 8.90 -30.22
N LYS A 28 6.35 7.79 -30.74
CA LYS A 28 5.54 6.65 -31.16
C LYS A 28 4.81 5.99 -29.99
N GLN A 29 5.46 5.87 -28.86
CA GLN A 29 4.85 5.34 -27.65
C GLN A 29 3.70 6.23 -27.17
N GLN A 30 3.88 7.54 -27.18
CA GLN A 30 2.83 8.51 -26.85
C GLN A 30 1.66 8.46 -27.84
N GLN A 31 1.95 8.34 -29.14
CA GLN A 31 0.91 8.16 -30.16
C GLN A 31 0.14 6.85 -29.99
N GLN A 32 0.81 5.75 -29.66
CA GLN A 32 0.17 4.48 -29.36
C GLN A 32 -0.73 4.58 -28.12
N ASN A 33 -0.25 5.20 -27.03
CA ASN A 33 -1.03 5.41 -25.82
C ASN A 33 -2.27 6.26 -26.13
N THR A 34 -2.12 7.36 -26.85
CA THR A 34 -3.25 8.20 -27.27
C THR A 34 -4.26 7.42 -28.14
N ALA A 35 -3.78 6.57 -29.04
CA ALA A 35 -4.64 5.74 -29.89
C ALA A 35 -5.38 4.66 -29.10
N VAL A 36 -4.76 4.12 -28.04
CA VAL A 36 -5.41 3.18 -27.13
C VAL A 36 -6.48 3.91 -26.29
N MET A 37 -6.13 5.06 -25.71
CA MET A 37 -7.06 5.85 -24.89
C MET A 37 -8.27 6.35 -25.70
N SER A 38 -8.12 6.63 -26.99
CA SER A 38 -9.23 7.04 -27.85
C SER A 38 -10.29 5.95 -28.07
N LYS A 39 -10.04 4.71 -27.66
CA LYS A 39 -10.96 3.57 -27.72
C LYS A 39 -11.64 3.29 -26.38
N HIS A 40 -11.40 4.08 -25.36
CA HIS A 40 -12.03 3.89 -24.07
C HIS A 40 -13.54 4.07 -24.16
N VAL A 41 -14.28 3.16 -23.54
CA VAL A 41 -15.74 3.17 -23.44
C VAL A 41 -16.22 4.17 -22.41
N VAL A 42 -15.42 4.35 -21.35
CA VAL A 42 -15.65 5.32 -20.27
C VAL A 42 -14.41 6.17 -20.03
N GLU A 43 -14.61 7.41 -19.63
CA GLU A 43 -13.52 8.28 -19.19
C GLU A 43 -13.00 7.82 -17.84
N LEU A 44 -11.67 7.71 -17.70
CA LEU A 44 -11.01 7.33 -16.45
C LEU A 44 -10.63 8.57 -15.65
N SER A 45 -10.79 8.50 -14.33
CA SER A 45 -10.42 9.60 -13.43
C SER A 45 -10.14 9.11 -12.02
N ASP A 46 -9.44 9.93 -11.23
CA ASP A 46 -9.21 9.69 -9.81
C ASP A 46 -10.47 9.89 -8.95
N SER A 47 -11.49 10.56 -9.47
CA SER A 47 -12.77 10.74 -8.77
C SER A 47 -13.63 9.47 -8.77
N ASN A 48 -13.40 8.56 -9.71
CA ASN A 48 -13.99 7.23 -9.72
C ASN A 48 -12.91 6.15 -9.92
N PRO A 49 -12.20 5.76 -8.86
CA PRO A 49 -11.12 4.78 -8.92
C PRO A 49 -11.62 3.33 -8.91
N THR A 50 -12.93 3.09 -9.00
CA THR A 50 -13.50 1.74 -8.85
C THR A 50 -13.06 0.82 -9.99
N PHE A 51 -12.77 -0.43 -9.63
CA PHE A 51 -12.37 -1.43 -10.63
C PHE A 51 -13.49 -1.72 -11.64
N ASP A 52 -14.78 -1.64 -11.25
CA ASP A 52 -15.91 -1.79 -12.15
C ASP A 52 -15.95 -0.70 -13.23
N HIS A 53 -15.67 0.54 -12.84
CA HIS A 53 -15.63 1.65 -13.80
C HIS A 53 -14.46 1.51 -14.76
N TRP A 54 -13.26 1.29 -14.24
CA TRP A 54 -12.06 1.12 -15.04
C TRP A 54 -12.11 -0.14 -15.90
N GLY A 55 -12.68 -1.21 -15.37
CA GLY A 55 -12.82 -2.50 -16.03
C GLY A 55 -13.69 -2.47 -17.30
N LYS A 56 -14.58 -1.47 -17.45
CA LYS A 56 -15.34 -1.27 -18.71
C LYS A 56 -14.42 -1.07 -19.91
N ASN A 57 -13.26 -0.45 -19.69
CA ASN A 57 -12.26 -0.28 -20.73
C ASN A 57 -11.34 -1.52 -20.88
N PHE A 58 -11.25 -2.34 -19.83
CA PHE A 58 -10.34 -3.48 -19.74
C PHE A 58 -11.04 -4.74 -19.22
N PRO A 59 -12.07 -5.26 -19.91
CA PRO A 59 -12.93 -6.32 -19.37
C PRO A 59 -12.18 -7.61 -19.05
N GLN A 60 -11.18 -7.99 -19.83
CA GLN A 60 -10.37 -9.20 -19.54
C GLN A 60 -9.57 -9.08 -18.25
N TYR A 61 -9.04 -7.89 -17.95
CA TYR A 61 -8.35 -7.63 -16.69
C TYR A 61 -9.33 -7.57 -15.51
N LEU A 62 -10.51 -7.02 -15.72
CA LEU A 62 -11.59 -7.05 -14.73
C LEU A 62 -11.98 -8.50 -14.40
N ASP A 63 -12.20 -9.34 -15.40
CA ASP A 63 -12.53 -10.75 -15.19
C ASP A 63 -11.45 -11.47 -14.40
N MET A 64 -10.17 -11.23 -14.71
CA MET A 64 -9.05 -11.77 -13.95
C MET A 64 -9.04 -11.27 -12.50
N TYR A 65 -9.26 -9.98 -12.29
CA TYR A 65 -9.30 -9.38 -10.95
C TYR A 65 -10.44 -9.97 -10.11
N LEU A 66 -11.62 -10.16 -10.71
CA LEU A 66 -12.80 -10.72 -10.05
C LEU A 66 -12.66 -12.23 -9.72
N THR A 67 -11.67 -12.92 -10.27
CA THR A 67 -11.40 -14.30 -9.81
C THR A 67 -11.01 -14.35 -8.33
N VAL A 68 -10.45 -13.26 -7.80
CA VAL A 68 -10.07 -13.12 -6.38
C VAL A 68 -11.29 -12.90 -5.48
N GLU A 69 -12.42 -12.42 -6.04
CA GLU A 69 -13.68 -12.27 -5.30
C GLU A 69 -14.20 -13.61 -4.78
N LYS A 70 -14.00 -14.67 -5.56
CA LYS A 70 -14.46 -16.01 -5.23
C LYS A 70 -13.52 -16.63 -4.20
N ASP A 71 -14.10 -17.10 -3.09
CA ASP A 71 -13.38 -17.88 -2.08
C ASP A 71 -13.11 -19.28 -2.65
N THR A 72 -12.05 -19.39 -3.45
CA THR A 72 -11.66 -20.63 -4.11
C THR A 72 -10.55 -21.33 -3.35
N PRO A 73 -10.48 -22.68 -3.40
CA PRO A 73 -9.36 -23.41 -2.84
C PRO A 73 -8.03 -22.92 -3.42
N ARG A 74 -7.00 -22.88 -2.59
CA ARG A 74 -5.66 -22.54 -3.06
C ARG A 74 -5.18 -23.56 -4.08
N TYR A 75 -4.65 -23.07 -5.19
CA TYR A 75 -4.02 -23.94 -6.19
C TYR A 75 -2.59 -24.31 -5.82
N THR A 76 -1.96 -23.54 -4.94
CA THR A 76 -0.61 -23.79 -4.43
C THR A 76 -0.62 -23.75 -2.90
N GLU A 77 0.44 -24.29 -2.28
CA GLU A 77 0.58 -24.25 -0.82
C GLU A 77 0.68 -22.82 -0.27
N PHE A 78 1.25 -21.89 -1.03
CA PHE A 78 1.65 -20.57 -0.56
C PHE A 78 0.81 -19.42 -1.14
N GLY A 79 -0.05 -19.69 -2.11
CA GLY A 79 -0.77 -18.65 -2.82
C GLY A 79 -2.27 -18.85 -2.82
N GLY A 80 -2.98 -17.77 -3.17
CA GLY A 80 -4.41 -17.77 -3.41
C GLY A 80 -5.21 -16.85 -2.49
N ASN A 81 -6.48 -16.81 -2.75
CA ASN A 81 -7.48 -15.96 -2.10
C ASN A 81 -8.29 -16.68 -1.02
N TYR A 82 -7.74 -17.70 -0.42
CA TYR A 82 -8.38 -18.48 0.63
C TYR A 82 -8.04 -17.92 2.01
N ALA A 83 -9.07 -17.49 2.74
CA ALA A 83 -8.93 -17.02 4.10
C ALA A 83 -8.65 -18.19 5.07
N TYR A 84 -7.66 -18.05 5.91
CA TYR A 84 -7.37 -18.99 7.00
C TYR A 84 -6.67 -18.30 8.17
N SER A 85 -6.81 -18.89 9.36
CA SER A 85 -6.06 -18.45 10.52
C SER A 85 -4.61 -18.89 10.44
N LYS A 86 -3.68 -17.94 10.43
CA LYS A 86 -2.24 -18.21 10.53
C LYS A 86 -1.87 -18.90 11.83
N LEU A 87 -2.60 -18.64 12.92
CA LEU A 87 -2.34 -19.23 14.23
C LEU A 87 -2.74 -20.73 14.27
N ILE A 88 -3.77 -21.12 13.51
CA ILE A 88 -4.14 -22.54 13.38
C ILE A 88 -3.11 -23.27 12.52
N ARG A 89 -2.69 -22.66 11.43
CA ARG A 89 -1.72 -23.25 10.50
C ARG A 89 -0.30 -23.30 11.06
N TYR A 90 0.10 -22.26 11.80
CA TYR A 90 1.43 -22.09 12.36
C TYR A 90 1.32 -21.74 13.86
N PRO A 91 0.98 -22.70 14.72
CA PRO A 91 0.67 -22.43 16.13
C PRO A 91 1.85 -21.85 16.91
N GLN A 92 3.10 -22.03 16.46
CA GLN A 92 4.28 -21.38 17.04
C GLN A 92 4.21 -19.85 17.01
N LEU A 93 3.44 -19.25 16.10
CA LEU A 93 3.25 -17.80 16.03
C LEU A 93 2.58 -17.25 17.29
N THR A 94 1.73 -18.03 17.94
CA THR A 94 1.11 -17.66 19.23
C THR A 94 2.17 -17.36 20.28
N LEU A 95 3.24 -18.17 20.31
CA LEU A 95 4.36 -17.96 21.23
C LEU A 95 5.27 -16.82 20.75
N LEU A 96 5.61 -16.77 19.47
CA LEU A 96 6.50 -15.73 18.93
C LEU A 96 5.93 -14.32 19.13
N TRP A 97 4.61 -14.18 19.07
CA TRP A 97 3.94 -12.90 19.31
C TRP A 97 3.34 -12.76 20.70
N ALA A 98 3.74 -13.58 21.66
CA ALA A 98 3.21 -13.53 23.01
C ALA A 98 3.34 -12.14 23.64
N GLY A 99 2.20 -11.55 24.02
CA GLY A 99 2.11 -10.17 24.52
C GLY A 99 1.72 -9.13 23.45
N TYR A 100 1.54 -9.54 22.19
CA TYR A 100 1.09 -8.71 21.08
C TYR A 100 -0.24 -9.23 20.50
N PRO A 101 -1.17 -8.38 20.03
CA PRO A 101 -2.49 -8.83 19.58
C PRO A 101 -2.48 -9.85 18.44
N PHE A 102 -1.42 -9.93 17.65
CA PHE A 102 -1.26 -10.98 16.63
C PHE A 102 -1.16 -12.40 17.22
N SER A 103 -0.85 -12.53 18.51
CA SER A 103 -0.85 -13.84 19.20
C SER A 103 -2.25 -14.43 19.42
N ILE A 104 -3.30 -13.62 19.27
CA ILE A 104 -4.69 -14.04 19.49
C ILE A 104 -5.53 -14.00 18.22
N ASP A 105 -5.13 -13.21 17.23
CA ASP A 105 -5.78 -13.16 15.92
C ASP A 105 -4.78 -12.73 14.85
N ALA A 106 -4.49 -13.62 13.91
CA ALA A 106 -3.66 -13.37 12.74
C ALA A 106 -4.17 -14.23 11.58
N ASN A 107 -4.73 -13.58 10.58
CA ASN A 107 -5.35 -14.23 9.45
C ASN A 107 -4.56 -13.96 8.17
N GLU A 108 -4.65 -14.87 7.19
CA GLU A 108 -4.20 -14.62 5.84
C GLU A 108 -5.18 -13.72 5.13
N GLU A 109 -4.67 -12.73 4.43
CA GLU A 109 -5.47 -11.83 3.60
C GLU A 109 -5.71 -12.45 2.22
N ARG A 110 -6.90 -12.19 1.66
CA ARG A 110 -7.40 -12.82 0.44
C ARG A 110 -6.98 -12.11 -0.86
N GLY A 111 -5.97 -11.24 -0.81
CA GLY A 111 -5.46 -10.51 -1.97
C GLY A 111 -6.14 -9.16 -2.21
N HIS A 112 -5.80 -8.52 -3.34
CA HIS A 112 -6.09 -7.12 -3.61
C HIS A 112 -7.58 -6.75 -3.52
N PHE A 113 -8.48 -7.61 -3.95
CA PHE A 113 -9.92 -7.37 -3.88
C PHE A 113 -10.40 -7.25 -2.43
N TRP A 114 -9.96 -8.16 -1.56
CA TRP A 114 -10.44 -8.29 -0.18
C TRP A 114 -9.63 -7.52 0.84
N ILE A 115 -8.47 -6.99 0.47
CA ILE A 115 -7.47 -6.49 1.43
C ILE A 115 -8.03 -5.42 2.39
N GLN A 116 -8.98 -4.59 1.95
CA GLN A 116 -9.60 -3.62 2.84
C GLN A 116 -10.60 -4.28 3.78
N VAL A 117 -11.41 -5.21 3.29
CA VAL A 117 -12.37 -5.98 4.11
C VAL A 117 -11.62 -6.79 5.16
N ASP A 118 -10.60 -7.52 4.76
CA ASP A 118 -9.83 -8.38 5.67
C ASP A 118 -9.14 -7.56 6.76
N GLN A 119 -8.63 -6.38 6.42
CA GLN A 119 -8.06 -5.44 7.39
C GLN A 119 -9.12 -4.89 8.36
N MET A 120 -10.35 -4.70 7.90
CA MET A 120 -11.46 -4.23 8.74
C MET A 120 -11.99 -5.32 9.66
N ASP A 121 -12.15 -6.51 9.14
CA ASP A 121 -12.88 -7.62 9.78
C ASP A 121 -11.99 -8.44 10.74
N THR A 122 -10.73 -8.06 10.91
CA THR A 122 -9.87 -8.70 11.91
C THR A 122 -10.45 -8.51 13.32
N ALA A 123 -10.48 -9.59 14.12
CA ALA A 123 -10.95 -9.55 15.51
C ALA A 123 -10.11 -8.57 16.37
N ARG A 124 -8.90 -8.22 15.94
CA ARG A 124 -8.05 -7.20 16.59
C ARG A 124 -8.62 -5.77 16.51
N ASN A 125 -9.65 -5.54 15.69
CA ASN A 125 -10.43 -4.30 15.69
C ASN A 125 -11.57 -4.33 16.71
N ASN A 126 -11.90 -5.48 17.25
CA ASN A 126 -12.97 -5.64 18.23
C ASN A 126 -12.43 -5.36 19.64
N LYS A 127 -12.94 -4.28 20.26
CA LYS A 127 -12.47 -3.83 21.57
C LYS A 127 -12.79 -4.85 22.67
N ASP A 128 -13.96 -5.49 22.63
CA ASP A 128 -14.36 -6.47 23.65
C ASP A 128 -13.51 -7.74 23.53
N PHE A 129 -13.20 -8.16 22.29
CA PHE A 129 -12.28 -9.26 22.03
C PHE A 129 -10.89 -8.95 22.59
N LEU A 130 -10.34 -7.77 22.32
CA LEU A 130 -9.05 -7.34 22.85
C LEU A 130 -9.03 -7.29 24.36
N ASN A 131 -10.08 -6.74 24.98
CA ASN A 131 -10.24 -6.65 26.44
C ASN A 131 -10.28 -8.04 27.08
N ALA A 132 -11.08 -8.95 26.51
CA ALA A 132 -11.21 -10.33 26.99
C ALA A 132 -9.89 -11.11 26.97
N HIS A 133 -8.97 -10.73 26.07
CA HIS A 133 -7.64 -11.36 25.91
C HIS A 133 -6.51 -10.57 26.59
N GLY A 134 -6.82 -9.52 27.34
CA GLY A 134 -5.82 -8.73 28.08
C GLY A 134 -5.09 -7.66 27.27
N PHE A 135 -5.64 -7.27 26.13
CA PHE A 135 -5.08 -6.26 25.22
C PHE A 135 -5.85 -4.93 25.23
N ALA A 136 -6.43 -4.56 26.35
CA ALA A 136 -7.24 -3.33 26.50
C ALA A 136 -6.52 -2.03 26.05
N LYS A 137 -5.20 -2.00 26.07
CA LYS A 137 -4.39 -0.84 25.66
C LYS A 137 -4.35 -0.63 24.14
N PHE A 138 -4.67 -1.64 23.36
CA PHE A 138 -4.71 -1.55 21.89
C PHE A 138 -6.10 -1.02 21.50
N GLY A 139 -6.15 0.18 21.02
CA GLY A 139 -7.40 0.81 20.62
C GLY A 139 -7.56 0.81 19.11
N GLY A 140 -8.12 -0.19 18.50
CA GLY A 140 -8.44 -0.20 17.06
C GLY A 140 -7.32 0.24 16.11
N GLN A 141 -7.48 -0.02 14.84
CA GLN A 141 -6.44 0.31 13.85
C GLN A 141 -6.50 1.80 13.44
N PRO A 142 -5.34 2.43 13.19
CA PRO A 142 -5.28 3.77 12.63
C PRO A 142 -5.48 3.75 11.12
N THR A 143 -5.83 4.89 10.55
CA THR A 143 -5.96 5.08 9.11
C THR A 143 -4.63 4.85 8.36
N ALA A 144 -3.50 4.91 9.03
CA ALA A 144 -2.21 4.56 8.48
C ALA A 144 -2.21 3.19 7.76
N CYS A 145 -3.02 2.23 8.21
CA CYS A 145 -3.20 0.93 7.55
C CYS A 145 -3.79 1.06 6.15
N MET A 146 -4.62 2.07 5.89
CA MET A 146 -5.22 2.30 4.57
C MET A 146 -4.20 2.68 3.49
N ASN A 147 -2.99 3.05 3.84
CA ASN A 147 -1.96 3.27 2.83
C ASN A 147 -1.79 2.06 1.92
N CYS A 148 -1.87 0.86 2.47
CA CYS A 148 -1.72 -0.38 1.70
C CYS A 148 -3.05 -1.11 1.50
N HIS A 149 -4.02 -0.94 2.42
CA HIS A 149 -5.23 -1.74 2.51
C HIS A 149 -6.50 -1.02 1.99
N SER A 150 -6.39 0.01 1.15
CA SER A 150 -7.56 0.68 0.58
C SER A 150 -7.27 1.32 -0.77
N GLY A 151 -8.14 1.11 -1.75
CA GLY A 151 -8.14 1.84 -3.01
C GLY A 151 -8.57 3.32 -2.86
N TRP A 152 -9.16 3.68 -1.72
CA TRP A 152 -9.55 5.04 -1.41
C TRP A 152 -8.47 5.87 -0.73
N SER A 153 -7.31 5.29 -0.42
CA SER A 153 -6.23 5.98 0.29
C SER A 153 -5.86 7.34 -0.30
N PRO A 154 -5.69 7.50 -1.63
CA PRO A 154 -5.35 8.81 -2.21
C PRO A 154 -6.43 9.88 -1.99
N TYR A 155 -7.70 9.51 -2.10
CA TYR A 155 -8.83 10.41 -1.85
C TYR A 155 -8.89 10.82 -0.36
N LEU A 156 -8.82 9.85 0.53
CA LEU A 156 -8.91 10.09 1.97
C LEU A 156 -7.75 10.97 2.48
N TYR A 157 -6.56 10.78 1.93
CA TYR A 157 -5.43 11.63 2.24
C TYR A 157 -5.59 13.05 1.68
N LYS A 158 -5.83 13.17 0.37
CA LYS A 158 -5.81 14.47 -0.32
C LYS A 158 -7.03 15.33 0.00
N VAL A 159 -8.21 14.72 0.04
CA VAL A 159 -9.49 15.43 0.16
C VAL A 159 -9.93 15.52 1.61
N VAL A 160 -10.06 14.38 2.30
CA VAL A 160 -10.60 14.34 3.67
C VAL A 160 -9.62 14.92 4.66
N SER A 161 -8.37 14.48 4.61
CA SER A 161 -7.30 14.99 5.49
C SER A 161 -6.60 16.22 4.95
N LYS A 162 -7.04 16.76 3.81
CA LYS A 162 -6.50 17.99 3.19
C LYS A 162 -4.99 17.95 2.97
N GLY A 163 -4.43 16.76 2.73
CA GLY A 163 -3.00 16.54 2.57
C GLY A 163 -2.19 16.56 3.87
N ASP A 164 -2.83 16.65 5.03
CA ASP A 164 -2.14 16.52 6.32
C ASP A 164 -1.81 15.04 6.57
N TRP A 165 -0.53 14.73 6.45
CA TRP A 165 -0.02 13.36 6.54
C TRP A 165 -0.17 12.76 7.94
N VAL A 166 0.09 13.55 8.97
CA VAL A 166 -0.02 13.09 10.35
C VAL A 166 -1.49 12.91 10.75
N ALA A 167 -2.35 13.85 10.38
CA ALA A 167 -3.78 13.76 10.62
C ALA A 167 -4.39 12.53 9.94
N PHE A 168 -4.03 12.27 8.65
CA PHE A 168 -4.47 11.09 7.93
C PHE A 168 -4.05 9.79 8.64
N ASN A 169 -2.77 9.64 8.94
CA ASN A 169 -2.29 8.40 9.57
C ASN A 169 -2.87 8.16 10.95
N SER A 170 -3.12 9.23 11.71
CA SER A 170 -3.56 9.15 13.12
C SER A 170 -5.09 9.04 13.29
N ALA A 171 -5.86 9.27 12.22
CA ALA A 171 -7.32 9.16 12.26
C ALA A 171 -7.75 7.73 12.59
N LYS A 172 -8.98 7.60 13.06
CA LYS A 172 -9.59 6.29 13.31
C LYS A 172 -9.99 5.66 11.97
N TYR A 173 -9.60 4.42 11.77
CA TYR A 173 -9.85 3.67 10.54
C TYR A 173 -11.33 3.68 10.14
N TRP A 174 -12.23 3.31 11.08
CA TRP A 174 -13.66 3.24 10.83
C TRP A 174 -14.29 4.60 10.51
N THR A 175 -13.82 5.67 11.14
CA THR A 175 -14.32 7.02 10.86
C THR A 175 -13.90 7.46 9.46
N MET A 176 -12.68 7.15 9.07
CA MET A 176 -12.14 7.53 7.77
C MET A 176 -12.88 6.84 6.62
N ILE A 177 -13.22 5.57 6.75
CA ILE A 177 -13.93 4.83 5.70
C ILE A 177 -15.33 5.40 5.42
N LYS A 178 -15.97 6.01 6.40
CA LYS A 178 -17.27 6.69 6.22
C LYS A 178 -17.18 7.91 5.32
N GLN A 179 -15.99 8.47 5.14
CA GLN A 179 -15.74 9.64 4.30
C GLN A 179 -15.58 9.29 2.83
N VAL A 180 -15.63 8.02 2.46
CA VAL A 180 -15.62 7.59 1.07
C VAL A 180 -16.87 8.11 0.36
N PRO A 181 -16.73 8.78 -0.80
CA PRO A 181 -17.86 9.35 -1.49
C PRO A 181 -18.78 8.26 -2.06
N ALA A 182 -20.05 8.59 -2.21
CA ALA A 182 -20.94 7.80 -3.03
C ALA A 182 -20.45 7.83 -4.49
N VAL A 183 -20.37 6.69 -5.12
CA VAL A 183 -19.97 6.58 -6.52
C VAL A 183 -21.21 6.34 -7.38
N GLU A 184 -21.36 7.16 -8.42
CA GLU A 184 -22.51 7.04 -9.34
C GLU A 184 -22.57 5.65 -9.99
N GLY A 185 -23.73 5.03 -9.94
CA GLY A 185 -23.97 3.70 -10.50
C GLY A 185 -23.60 2.54 -9.57
N ILE A 186 -23.15 2.84 -8.35
CA ILE A 186 -22.88 1.84 -7.31
C ILE A 186 -23.87 2.08 -6.18
N GLU A 187 -24.84 1.18 -6.04
CA GLU A 187 -25.75 1.21 -4.90
C GLU A 187 -25.02 0.92 -3.59
N PRO A 188 -25.27 1.68 -2.52
CA PRO A 188 -24.55 1.56 -1.25
C PRO A 188 -24.56 0.17 -0.61
N ASN A 189 -25.53 -0.66 -0.96
CA ASN A 189 -25.73 -2.01 -0.42
C ASN A 189 -25.75 -3.09 -1.52
N SER A 190 -25.28 -2.78 -2.73
CA SER A 190 -25.22 -3.79 -3.78
C SER A 190 -24.10 -4.78 -3.47
N GLU A 191 -24.40 -6.07 -3.50
CA GLU A 191 -23.42 -7.15 -3.55
C GLU A 191 -22.66 -7.19 -4.89
N GLN A 192 -22.87 -6.17 -5.73
CA GLN A 192 -22.19 -6.07 -7.01
C GLN A 192 -20.69 -5.81 -6.79
N HIS A 193 -19.93 -6.21 -7.75
CA HIS A 193 -18.46 -6.31 -7.82
C HIS A 193 -17.59 -5.26 -7.11
N SER A 194 -18.15 -4.13 -6.70
CA SER A 194 -17.45 -3.12 -5.92
C SER A 194 -17.13 -3.54 -4.46
N GLY A 195 -17.39 -4.80 -4.12
CA GLY A 195 -17.18 -5.36 -2.79
C GLY A 195 -18.34 -5.09 -1.83
N PRO A 196 -18.36 -5.73 -0.67
CA PRO A 196 -19.37 -5.50 0.34
C PRO A 196 -19.47 -4.02 0.68
N HIS A 197 -20.71 -3.53 0.85
CA HIS A 197 -21.02 -2.13 1.18
C HIS A 197 -20.76 -1.08 0.07
N GLY A 198 -21.05 -1.42 -1.19
CA GLY A 198 -21.18 -0.44 -2.27
C GLY A 198 -19.89 0.31 -2.62
N GLY A 199 -18.76 -0.39 -2.67
CA GLY A 199 -17.46 0.19 -3.04
C GLY A 199 -16.75 0.94 -1.92
N LYS A 200 -17.36 1.15 -0.76
CA LYS A 200 -16.72 1.80 0.39
C LYS A 200 -15.52 1.00 0.92
N ARG A 201 -15.54 -0.32 0.76
CA ARG A 201 -14.49 -1.23 1.22
C ARG A 201 -13.65 -1.78 0.09
N MET A 202 -13.42 -0.95 -0.88
CA MET A 202 -12.65 -1.30 -2.07
C MET A 202 -11.17 -1.48 -1.75
N GLY A 203 -10.64 -2.64 -2.09
CA GLY A 203 -9.22 -2.94 -2.03
C GLY A 203 -8.42 -2.22 -3.11
N VAL A 204 -7.25 -2.72 -3.45
CA VAL A 204 -6.38 -2.15 -4.47
C VAL A 204 -7.02 -2.30 -5.86
N THR A 205 -6.99 -1.22 -6.65
CA THR A 205 -7.61 -1.15 -7.97
C THR A 205 -6.63 -0.77 -9.07
N CYS A 206 -7.12 -0.72 -10.31
CA CYS A 206 -6.32 -0.25 -11.46
C CYS A 206 -5.76 1.17 -11.22
N ALA A 207 -6.57 2.06 -10.62
CA ALA A 207 -6.22 3.44 -10.33
C ALA A 207 -5.04 3.61 -9.37
N ASP A 208 -4.75 2.59 -8.56
CA ASP A 208 -3.63 2.63 -7.62
C ASP A 208 -2.26 2.54 -8.29
N CYS A 209 -2.21 1.91 -9.47
CA CYS A 209 -0.99 1.66 -10.23
C CYS A 209 -0.94 2.37 -11.59
N HIS A 210 -2.09 2.78 -12.13
CA HIS A 210 -2.19 3.35 -13.47
C HIS A 210 -2.72 4.79 -13.46
N ASN A 211 -2.10 5.63 -14.28
CA ASN A 211 -2.56 6.99 -14.51
C ASN A 211 -3.80 6.97 -15.43
N PRO A 212 -4.90 7.67 -15.07
CA PRO A 212 -6.11 7.67 -15.88
C PRO A 212 -5.95 8.30 -17.26
N SER A 213 -4.96 9.19 -17.45
CA SER A 213 -4.80 9.93 -18.72
C SER A 213 -4.10 9.12 -19.81
N ASP A 214 -3.19 8.18 -19.45
CA ASP A 214 -2.36 7.47 -20.42
C ASP A 214 -2.08 6.01 -20.06
N MET A 215 -2.64 5.52 -18.96
CA MET A 215 -2.38 4.19 -18.38
C MET A 215 -0.92 3.95 -17.96
N GLY A 216 -0.09 4.99 -17.92
CA GLY A 216 1.28 4.93 -17.41
C GLY A 216 1.31 4.46 -15.95
N LEU A 217 2.39 3.76 -15.58
CA LEU A 217 2.58 3.34 -14.19
C LEU A 217 2.82 4.54 -13.28
N ARG A 218 2.14 4.56 -12.13
CA ARG A 218 2.27 5.64 -11.14
C ARG A 218 2.27 5.12 -9.71
N LEU A 219 2.77 5.95 -8.80
CA LEU A 219 2.61 5.79 -7.36
C LEU A 219 1.50 6.70 -6.86
N THR A 220 0.64 6.16 -6.02
CA THR A 220 -0.45 6.90 -5.40
C THR A 220 -0.33 6.96 -3.87
N ARG A 221 0.54 6.14 -3.29
CA ARG A 221 0.72 6.01 -1.84
C ARG A 221 1.73 7.02 -1.33
N GLN A 222 1.25 7.97 -0.52
CA GLN A 222 2.08 9.08 -0.03
C GLN A 222 3.29 8.61 0.79
N ALA A 223 3.17 7.50 1.53
CA ALA A 223 4.30 6.92 2.25
C ALA A 223 5.46 6.57 1.33
N ALA A 224 5.16 5.87 0.21
CA ALA A 224 6.16 5.49 -0.79
C ALA A 224 6.76 6.72 -1.48
N ILE A 225 5.92 7.68 -1.86
CA ILE A 225 6.37 8.93 -2.48
C ILE A 225 7.34 9.66 -1.56
N ASN A 226 6.98 9.85 -0.28
CA ASN A 226 7.83 10.51 0.71
C ASN A 226 9.18 9.79 0.87
N ALA A 227 9.16 8.46 1.01
CA ALA A 227 10.35 7.66 1.17
C ALA A 227 11.27 7.72 -0.06
N LEU A 228 10.71 7.67 -1.27
CA LEU A 228 11.48 7.74 -2.51
C LEU A 228 12.06 9.14 -2.78
N VAL A 229 11.31 10.19 -2.43
CA VAL A 229 11.83 11.57 -2.52
C VAL A 229 13.02 11.75 -1.58
N GLN A 230 12.96 11.22 -0.35
CA GLN A 230 14.10 11.22 0.58
C GLN A 230 15.32 10.46 0.04
N ARG A 231 15.11 9.49 -0.84
CA ARG A 231 16.18 8.74 -1.53
C ARG A 231 16.77 9.45 -2.73
N GLY A 232 16.18 10.56 -3.16
CA GLY A 232 16.68 11.37 -4.27
C GLY A 232 15.88 11.24 -5.58
N TYR A 233 14.68 10.64 -5.53
CA TYR A 233 13.74 10.74 -6.65
C TYR A 233 13.09 12.12 -6.67
N LYS A 234 12.81 12.62 -7.86
CA LYS A 234 12.04 13.87 -7.99
C LYS A 234 10.55 13.58 -7.86
N PRO A 235 9.78 14.39 -7.12
CA PRO A 235 8.34 14.26 -7.07
C PRO A 235 7.73 14.58 -8.45
N SER A 236 6.64 13.87 -8.78
CA SER A 236 5.81 14.11 -9.96
C SER A 236 4.36 14.21 -9.53
N ALA A 237 3.67 15.28 -9.95
CA ALA A 237 2.26 15.45 -9.66
C ALA A 237 1.39 14.39 -10.35
N GLU A 238 1.81 13.90 -11.48
CA GLU A 238 1.09 12.97 -12.33
C GLU A 238 1.39 11.50 -11.99
N TYR A 239 2.66 11.18 -11.74
CA TYR A 239 3.13 9.80 -11.53
C TYR A 239 3.62 9.52 -10.11
N GLY A 240 3.47 10.47 -9.20
CA GLY A 240 3.99 10.39 -7.83
C GLY A 240 5.48 10.71 -7.74
N ILE A 241 6.31 10.07 -8.57
CA ILE A 241 7.73 10.35 -8.73
C ILE A 241 8.13 10.33 -10.21
N ASP A 242 9.25 10.98 -10.52
CA ASP A 242 9.92 10.89 -11.82
C ASP A 242 10.93 9.74 -11.80
N ALA A 243 10.54 8.62 -12.40
CA ALA A 243 11.36 7.42 -12.50
C ALA A 243 11.21 6.77 -13.90
N PRO A 244 12.26 6.10 -14.41
CA PRO A 244 12.16 5.30 -15.61
C PRO A 244 11.09 4.21 -15.49
N VAL A 245 10.43 3.87 -16.62
CA VAL A 245 9.40 2.81 -16.65
C VAL A 245 9.92 1.48 -16.08
N ALA A 246 11.19 1.16 -16.33
CA ALA A 246 11.82 -0.05 -15.81
C ALA A 246 11.83 -0.09 -14.27
N GLU A 247 12.11 1.05 -13.61
CA GLU A 247 12.04 1.17 -12.14
C GLU A 247 10.59 1.19 -11.66
N MET A 248 9.70 1.93 -12.35
CA MET A 248 8.29 2.01 -11.99
C MET A 248 7.60 0.65 -11.94
N ARG A 249 7.99 -0.31 -12.77
CA ARG A 249 7.47 -1.69 -12.74
C ARG A 249 7.63 -2.38 -11.39
N THR A 250 8.69 -2.07 -10.66
CA THR A 250 8.93 -2.60 -9.31
C THR A 250 8.34 -1.67 -8.25
N LEU A 251 8.51 -0.37 -8.42
CA LEU A 251 8.09 0.62 -7.41
C LEU A 251 6.58 0.66 -7.20
N VAL A 252 5.77 0.35 -8.21
CA VAL A 252 4.31 0.25 -8.05
C VAL A 252 3.89 -0.88 -7.11
N CYS A 253 4.66 -1.95 -7.01
CA CYS A 253 4.45 -3.00 -6.01
C CYS A 253 5.00 -2.56 -4.64
N SER A 254 6.16 -1.91 -4.65
CA SER A 254 6.87 -1.44 -3.46
C SER A 254 6.13 -0.33 -2.70
N GLN A 255 5.07 0.26 -3.26
CA GLN A 255 4.27 1.23 -2.51
C GLN A 255 3.44 0.61 -1.39
N CYS A 256 3.24 -0.72 -1.40
CA CYS A 256 2.52 -1.48 -0.38
C CYS A 256 3.32 -2.71 0.10
N HIS A 257 4.01 -3.43 -0.80
CA HIS A 257 4.83 -4.61 -0.50
C HIS A 257 6.23 -4.20 -0.03
N VAL A 258 6.33 -3.71 1.18
CA VAL A 258 7.49 -3.00 1.71
C VAL A 258 7.52 -3.08 3.24
N GLU A 259 8.70 -3.03 3.84
CA GLU A 259 8.82 -2.83 5.28
C GLU A 259 8.37 -1.43 5.67
N TYR A 260 7.66 -1.31 6.78
CA TYR A 260 7.16 -0.05 7.29
C TYR A 260 7.13 -0.01 8.81
N TYR A 261 7.04 1.20 9.34
CA TYR A 261 6.96 1.45 10.77
C TYR A 261 5.99 2.60 11.06
N PHE A 262 5.27 2.48 12.17
CA PHE A 262 4.43 3.57 12.69
C PHE A 262 5.25 4.42 13.65
N ARG A 263 5.81 5.51 13.14
CA ARG A 263 6.64 6.42 13.92
C ARG A 263 5.78 7.38 14.72
N PRO A 264 5.87 7.41 16.07
CA PRO A 264 5.27 8.47 16.87
C PRO A 264 5.91 9.82 16.52
N THR A 265 5.07 10.87 16.37
CA THR A 265 5.58 12.23 16.11
C THR A 265 5.97 12.97 17.38
N GLY A 266 5.61 12.44 18.57
CA GLY A 266 5.81 13.12 19.85
C GLY A 266 4.82 14.28 20.10
N THR A 267 3.93 14.56 19.16
CA THR A 267 2.95 15.64 19.24
C THR A 267 1.53 15.09 19.13
N LYS A 268 0.54 15.86 19.56
CA LYS A 268 -0.85 15.58 19.29
C LYS A 268 -1.27 16.24 17.99
N VAL A 269 -2.23 15.62 17.31
CA VAL A 269 -2.80 16.10 16.05
C VAL A 269 -4.32 16.08 16.14
N LYS A 270 -4.96 17.09 15.56
CA LYS A 270 -6.40 17.11 15.33
C LYS A 270 -6.76 16.33 14.08
N THR A 271 -7.69 15.44 14.20
CA THR A 271 -8.16 14.60 13.10
C THR A 271 -9.60 14.18 13.32
N ILE A 272 -10.18 13.48 12.35
CA ILE A 272 -11.53 12.93 12.48
C ILE A 272 -11.52 11.64 13.28
N GLY A 273 -12.55 11.48 14.10
CA GLY A 273 -12.75 10.31 14.95
C GLY A 273 -14.18 10.20 15.43
N GLU A 274 -14.47 9.11 16.09
CA GLU A 274 -15.78 8.84 16.68
C GLU A 274 -15.66 8.55 18.17
N SER A 275 -16.69 8.90 18.93
CA SER A 275 -16.83 8.50 20.33
C SER A 275 -17.32 7.05 20.49
N ILE A 276 -17.48 6.34 19.38
CA ILE A 276 -18.01 4.98 19.28
C ILE A 276 -17.36 3.99 20.26
N ALA A 277 -16.06 4.12 20.44
CA ALA A 277 -15.28 3.27 21.34
C ALA A 277 -15.65 3.45 22.82
N ASN A 278 -16.38 4.52 23.15
CA ASN A 278 -16.73 4.90 24.51
C ASN A 278 -18.22 4.72 24.81
N ASP A 279 -19.02 4.24 23.85
CA ASP A 279 -20.43 3.97 24.10
C ASP A 279 -20.60 2.58 24.74
N PRO A 280 -20.92 2.50 26.03
CA PRO A 280 -21.06 1.22 26.75
C PRO A 280 -22.29 0.42 26.32
N THR A 281 -23.22 1.03 25.59
CA THR A 281 -24.46 0.38 25.16
C THR A 281 -24.28 -0.38 23.85
N LYS A 282 -23.21 -0.11 23.11
CA LYS A 282 -22.94 -0.72 21.82
C LYS A 282 -21.95 -1.87 21.95
N LYS A 283 -22.33 -3.00 21.38
CA LYS A 283 -21.47 -4.16 21.27
C LYS A 283 -20.64 -4.06 20.00
N TRP A 284 -19.40 -4.40 20.12
CA TRP A 284 -18.53 -4.57 18.98
C TRP A 284 -18.88 -5.87 18.23
N TRP A 285 -18.47 -5.91 16.97
CA TRP A 285 -18.57 -7.12 16.17
C TRP A 285 -17.95 -8.33 16.90
N ASP A 286 -18.68 -9.42 16.96
CA ASP A 286 -18.29 -10.66 17.65
C ASP A 286 -17.75 -11.74 16.70
N GLY A 287 -17.51 -11.41 15.43
CA GLY A 287 -17.04 -12.32 14.41
C GLY A 287 -18.17 -12.94 13.56
N THR A 288 -19.44 -12.64 13.85
CA THR A 288 -20.58 -13.10 13.03
C THR A 288 -21.03 -12.02 12.04
N GLN A 289 -21.56 -12.43 10.89
CA GLN A 289 -22.10 -11.49 9.90
C GLN A 289 -23.23 -10.65 10.47
N LYS A 290 -24.11 -11.24 11.26
CA LYS A 290 -25.24 -10.56 11.87
C LYS A 290 -24.81 -9.39 12.78
N THR A 291 -23.90 -9.65 13.72
CA THR A 291 -23.40 -8.61 14.63
C THR A 291 -22.57 -7.58 13.90
N TYR A 292 -21.95 -7.95 12.81
CA TYR A 292 -21.25 -7.04 11.93
C TYR A 292 -22.20 -6.05 11.24
N ASP A 293 -23.30 -6.51 10.68
CA ASP A 293 -24.29 -5.67 10.01
C ASP A 293 -24.97 -4.72 11.01
N GLU A 294 -25.28 -5.19 12.21
CA GLU A 294 -25.83 -4.38 13.29
C GLU A 294 -24.85 -3.28 13.73
N PHE A 295 -23.58 -3.63 13.89
CA PHE A 295 -22.53 -2.69 14.25
C PHE A 295 -22.29 -1.66 13.14
N ASP A 296 -22.23 -2.09 11.88
CA ASP A 296 -21.99 -1.24 10.73
C ASP A 296 -23.15 -0.22 10.56
N SER A 297 -24.37 -0.69 10.67
CA SER A 297 -25.57 0.17 10.62
C SER A 297 -25.58 1.21 11.73
N TRP A 298 -25.27 0.82 12.98
CA TRP A 298 -25.18 1.77 14.08
C TRP A 298 -24.02 2.76 13.89
N ARG A 299 -22.86 2.28 13.51
CA ARG A 299 -21.69 3.12 13.23
C ARG A 299 -21.99 4.14 12.15
N ASP A 300 -22.67 3.74 11.09
CA ASP A 300 -23.00 4.61 9.96
C ASP A 300 -24.02 5.72 10.35
N GLY A 301 -24.78 5.52 11.41
CA GLY A 301 -25.66 6.55 11.98
C GLY A 301 -24.94 7.61 12.84
N ASN A 302 -23.65 7.43 13.15
CA ASN A 302 -22.92 8.37 13.99
C ASN A 302 -22.03 9.29 13.14
N GLU A 303 -22.20 10.60 13.30
CA GLU A 303 -21.40 11.58 12.61
C GLU A 303 -19.96 11.62 13.15
N PRO A 304 -18.95 11.74 12.25
CA PRO A 304 -17.57 11.89 12.67
C PRO A 304 -17.37 13.26 13.35
N THR A 305 -16.55 13.27 14.38
CA THR A 305 -16.19 14.49 15.11
C THR A 305 -14.70 14.75 15.02
N GLU A 306 -14.28 16.01 15.22
CA GLU A 306 -12.87 16.32 15.41
C GLU A 306 -12.42 15.81 16.79
N ILE A 307 -11.34 15.05 16.79
CA ILE A 307 -10.68 14.55 17.99
C ILE A 307 -9.19 14.91 17.99
N GLU A 308 -8.59 14.93 19.17
CA GLU A 308 -7.15 15.10 19.33
C GLU A 308 -6.53 13.77 19.78
N VAL A 309 -5.59 13.27 19.00
CA VAL A 309 -4.92 12.00 19.25
C VAL A 309 -3.40 12.15 19.20
N ALA A 310 -2.66 11.18 19.73
CA ALA A 310 -1.23 11.10 19.54
C ALA A 310 -0.92 10.95 18.04
N GLY A 311 -0.03 11.80 17.54
CA GLY A 311 0.36 11.79 16.12
C GLY A 311 1.24 10.59 15.80
N ILE A 312 0.94 9.93 14.68
CA ILE A 312 1.77 8.88 14.09
C ILE A 312 2.00 9.13 12.61
N GLU A 313 3.09 8.62 12.10
CA GLU A 313 3.42 8.59 10.67
C GLU A 313 3.75 7.19 10.22
N LEU A 314 3.21 6.77 9.09
CA LEU A 314 3.70 5.61 8.38
C LEU A 314 4.98 5.99 7.64
N VAL A 315 6.08 5.33 7.95
CA VAL A 315 7.39 5.58 7.33
C VAL A 315 8.01 4.27 6.86
N PHE A 316 8.79 4.35 5.79
CA PHE A 316 9.58 3.24 5.29
C PHE A 316 11.00 3.36 5.81
N PRO A 317 11.67 2.28 6.26
CA PRO A 317 13.01 2.31 6.83
C PRO A 317 14.11 2.42 5.76
N TRP A 318 13.92 3.34 4.82
CA TRP A 318 14.80 3.53 3.66
C TRP A 318 15.77 4.71 3.80
N THR A 319 15.93 5.24 4.99
CA THR A 319 16.70 6.47 5.23
C THR A 319 18.15 6.37 4.77
N GLU A 320 18.77 5.23 4.93
CA GLU A 320 20.15 4.98 4.53
C GLU A 320 20.28 4.46 3.08
N TRP A 321 19.18 4.16 2.45
CA TRP A 321 19.18 3.64 1.08
C TRP A 321 19.12 4.78 0.04
N LYS A 322 20.10 4.86 -0.85
CA LYS A 322 20.17 5.88 -1.90
C LYS A 322 19.74 5.31 -3.24
N LYS A 323 19.18 6.19 -4.10
CA LYS A 323 18.82 5.84 -5.48
C LYS A 323 19.99 5.19 -6.20
N GLY A 324 19.74 4.09 -6.92
CA GLY A 324 20.75 3.35 -7.66
C GLY A 324 21.65 2.42 -6.83
N GLN A 325 21.39 2.29 -5.53
CA GLN A 325 22.06 1.30 -4.69
C GLN A 325 21.14 0.10 -4.43
N PRO A 326 21.66 -1.13 -4.36
CA PRO A 326 20.88 -2.27 -3.89
C PRO A 326 20.56 -2.09 -2.40
N PHE A 327 19.36 -2.52 -1.99
CA PHE A 327 19.02 -2.59 -0.58
C PHE A 327 19.84 -3.68 0.10
N ARG A 328 20.28 -3.45 1.34
CA ARG A 328 20.99 -4.41 2.16
C ARG A 328 20.32 -4.53 3.51
N ILE A 329 20.31 -5.73 4.07
CA ILE A 329 19.62 -6.01 5.34
C ILE A 329 20.16 -5.18 6.51
N GLU A 330 21.45 -4.85 6.49
CA GLU A 330 22.10 -4.02 7.52
C GLU A 330 21.48 -2.61 7.59
N MET A 331 20.86 -2.15 6.53
CA MET A 331 20.14 -0.86 6.51
C MET A 331 18.91 -0.89 7.42
N PHE A 332 18.31 -2.05 7.65
CA PHE A 332 17.23 -2.21 8.64
C PHE A 332 17.78 -2.08 10.07
N ASP A 333 18.89 -2.71 10.37
CA ASP A 333 19.50 -2.64 11.70
C ASP A 333 19.82 -1.18 12.05
N ASP A 334 20.46 -0.47 11.14
CA ASP A 334 20.78 0.96 11.30
C ASP A 334 19.52 1.81 11.55
N TYR A 335 18.41 1.51 10.86
CA TYR A 335 17.15 2.21 11.04
C TYR A 335 16.52 1.89 12.39
N TYR A 336 16.39 0.62 12.74
CA TYR A 336 15.71 0.19 13.96
C TYR A 336 16.50 0.52 15.22
N ASP A 337 17.82 0.57 15.16
CA ASP A 337 18.64 1.04 16.26
C ASP A 337 18.40 2.52 16.55
N LYS A 338 18.26 3.35 15.52
CA LYS A 338 17.89 4.77 15.68
C LYS A 338 16.44 4.95 16.21
N VAL A 339 15.52 4.10 15.78
CA VAL A 339 14.11 4.15 16.21
C VAL A 339 13.97 3.76 17.68
N ARG A 340 14.81 2.88 18.23
CA ARG A 340 14.77 2.48 19.63
C ARG A 340 14.95 3.64 20.63
N ASP A 341 15.60 4.71 20.23
CA ASP A 341 15.73 5.92 21.03
C ASP A 341 14.40 6.67 21.17
N ILE A 342 13.52 6.53 20.18
CA ILE A 342 12.22 7.22 20.11
C ILE A 342 11.09 6.28 20.58
N PHE A 343 11.15 5.02 20.15
CA PHE A 343 10.13 4.01 20.42
C PHE A 343 10.81 2.64 20.65
N PRO A 344 11.06 2.28 21.91
CA PRO A 344 11.94 1.15 22.24
C PRO A 344 11.38 -0.22 21.81
N SER A 345 10.07 -0.37 21.66
CA SER A 345 9.45 -1.63 21.24
C SER A 345 7.99 -1.47 20.85
N ASP A 346 7.48 -2.32 19.94
CA ASP A 346 6.05 -2.48 19.67
C ASP A 346 5.36 -3.15 20.84
N TRP A 347 6.02 -4.14 21.44
CA TRP A 347 5.54 -4.81 22.66
C TRP A 347 6.70 -5.39 23.46
N VAL A 348 6.39 -5.79 24.67
CA VAL A 348 7.28 -6.61 25.51
C VAL A 348 6.82 -8.04 25.43
N HIS A 349 7.67 -8.95 25.00
CA HIS A 349 7.35 -10.37 24.90
C HIS A 349 6.93 -10.93 26.26
N LYS A 350 5.75 -11.56 26.31
CA LYS A 350 5.12 -11.98 27.57
C LYS A 350 6.00 -12.89 28.41
N GLU A 351 6.67 -13.86 27.79
CA GLU A 351 7.47 -14.87 28.48
C GLU A 351 8.91 -14.39 28.73
N THR A 352 9.59 -13.92 27.68
CA THR A 352 11.04 -13.59 27.76
C THR A 352 11.31 -12.18 28.31
N LYS A 353 10.30 -11.31 28.38
CA LYS A 353 10.42 -9.89 28.72
C LYS A 353 11.31 -9.08 27.77
N ALA A 354 11.66 -9.63 26.63
CA ALA A 354 12.42 -8.93 25.61
C ALA A 354 11.60 -7.80 24.98
N PRO A 355 12.17 -6.63 24.71
CA PRO A 355 11.54 -5.62 23.85
C PRO A 355 11.54 -6.11 22.40
N MET A 356 10.39 -6.05 21.75
CA MET A 356 10.17 -6.61 20.43
C MET A 356 9.71 -5.54 19.45
N LEU A 357 10.23 -5.60 18.23
CA LEU A 357 9.74 -4.88 17.07
C LEU A 357 9.23 -5.90 16.04
N LYS A 358 8.08 -5.63 15.44
CA LYS A 358 7.56 -6.46 14.38
C LYS A 358 8.15 -6.01 13.04
N ILE A 359 8.84 -6.90 12.37
CA ILE A 359 9.12 -6.77 10.94
C ILE A 359 7.84 -7.12 10.21
N GLN A 360 7.39 -6.26 9.30
CA GLN A 360 6.08 -6.40 8.65
C GLN A 360 6.17 -7.33 7.43
N HIS A 361 6.56 -6.82 6.27
CA HIS A 361 6.67 -7.61 5.04
C HIS A 361 7.67 -6.95 4.06
N PRO A 362 8.97 -7.16 4.26
CA PRO A 362 10.04 -6.51 3.49
C PRO A 362 10.22 -7.13 2.09
N GLU A 363 9.13 -7.39 1.36
CA GLU A 363 9.20 -8.06 0.06
C GLU A 363 9.98 -7.24 -0.97
N SER A 364 9.76 -5.93 -1.00
CA SER A 364 10.44 -5.04 -1.95
C SER A 364 11.95 -5.01 -1.73
N GLU A 365 12.34 -4.96 -0.48
CA GLU A 365 13.75 -4.92 -0.05
C GLU A 365 14.45 -6.25 -0.37
N LEU A 366 13.81 -7.37 -0.06
CA LEU A 366 14.34 -8.70 -0.38
C LEU A 366 14.38 -8.92 -1.89
N PHE A 367 13.34 -8.49 -2.62
CA PHE A 367 13.32 -8.57 -4.08
C PHE A 367 14.43 -7.75 -4.72
N SER A 368 14.70 -6.54 -4.21
CA SER A 368 15.71 -5.64 -4.79
C SER A 368 17.13 -6.19 -4.71
N GLY A 369 17.41 -7.07 -3.74
CA GLY A 369 18.66 -7.81 -3.60
C GLY A 369 18.73 -9.11 -4.42
N GLY A 370 17.63 -9.52 -5.04
CA GLY A 370 17.49 -10.80 -5.74
C GLY A 370 17.84 -10.71 -7.23
N VAL A 371 18.10 -11.88 -7.83
CA VAL A 371 18.43 -11.98 -9.27
C VAL A 371 17.26 -11.54 -10.16
N HIS A 372 16.02 -11.67 -9.72
CA HIS A 372 14.84 -11.27 -10.46
C HIS A 372 14.72 -9.75 -10.63
N ALA A 373 15.17 -8.97 -9.64
CA ALA A 373 15.20 -7.51 -9.73
C ALA A 373 16.10 -7.05 -10.89
N ALA A 374 17.22 -7.76 -11.10
CA ALA A 374 18.15 -7.47 -12.19
C ALA A 374 17.50 -7.58 -13.57
N ILE A 375 16.55 -8.48 -13.75
CA ILE A 375 15.85 -8.69 -15.02
C ILE A 375 14.88 -7.54 -15.30
N THR A 376 14.31 -6.94 -14.26
CA THR A 376 13.30 -5.88 -14.39
C THR A 376 13.89 -4.48 -14.46
N MET A 377 15.10 -4.26 -13.93
CA MET A 377 15.74 -2.93 -13.86
C MET A 377 16.39 -2.45 -15.14
N GLY A 378 16.49 -3.28 -16.19
CA GLY A 378 17.09 -2.94 -17.48
C GLY A 378 18.50 -3.47 -17.69
N ALA A 379 18.95 -3.53 -18.95
CA ALA A 379 20.18 -4.21 -19.35
C ALA A 379 21.47 -3.69 -18.68
N GLY A 380 21.52 -2.41 -18.31
CA GLY A 380 22.70 -1.82 -17.64
C GLY A 380 22.92 -2.32 -16.22
N ASP A 381 21.85 -2.62 -15.51
CA ASP A 381 21.90 -3.09 -14.13
C ASP A 381 22.10 -4.59 -14.05
N VAL A 382 21.60 -5.34 -15.01
CA VAL A 382 21.83 -6.79 -15.18
C VAL A 382 23.32 -7.11 -15.33
N VAL A 383 24.06 -6.31 -16.08
CA VAL A 383 25.51 -6.51 -16.28
C VAL A 383 26.27 -6.33 -14.97
N LYS A 384 25.92 -5.31 -14.16
CA LYS A 384 26.59 -5.07 -12.88
C LYS A 384 26.32 -6.19 -11.84
N ILE A 385 25.12 -6.73 -11.81
CA ILE A 385 24.76 -7.83 -10.92
C ILE A 385 25.41 -9.13 -11.38
N GLY A 386 25.45 -9.39 -12.69
CA GLY A 386 26.17 -10.52 -13.28
C GLY A 386 27.66 -10.51 -12.95
N GLU A 387 28.30 -9.34 -13.03
CA GLU A 387 29.72 -9.18 -12.65
C GLU A 387 29.96 -9.44 -11.17
N ASN A 388 29.03 -9.04 -10.29
CA ASN A 388 29.13 -9.27 -8.84
C ASN A 388 28.85 -10.72 -8.44
N LEU A 389 27.98 -11.44 -9.17
CA LEU A 389 27.73 -12.87 -8.97
C LEU A 389 28.88 -13.75 -9.46
N LEU A 390 29.58 -13.33 -10.50
CA LEU A 390 30.73 -14.06 -11.04
C LEU A 390 32.05 -13.80 -10.27
N ARG A 391 32.07 -12.81 -9.36
CA ARG A 391 33.22 -12.48 -8.52
C ARG A 391 33.17 -13.11 -7.13
N LYS A 392 32.10 -13.82 -6.79
CA LYS A 392 31.98 -14.64 -5.58
C LYS A 392 32.03 -16.13 -5.92
#